data_b846993de1842b09109dc284e1e7ba70
#
_entry.id   b846993de1842b09109dc284e1e7ba70
#
_cell.length_a   1.000
_cell.length_b   1.000
_cell.length_c   1.000
_cell.angle_alpha   90.00
_cell.angle_beta   90.00
_cell.angle_gamma   90.00
#
_symmetry.space_group_name_H-M   'P 1'
#
loop_
_entity.id
_entity.type
_entity.pdbx_description
1 polymer ?
#
loop_
_entity_poly.entity_id
_entity_poly.type
_entity_poly.pdbx_seq_one_letter_code
_entity_poly.pdbx_strand_id
1 'polypeptide(L)'
;MTKRLPAVKTQKGWSPLLKRFTVRNYKNFKNEICLDFSDVAGYQFNLDCIHNGLISKMIIYGRNATGKTNLASAILDISFTLTGEPGLFRGKEIMLNADSAEKTALFRYEFSFGGTEIVYEYAKESRAEIKWEKLSVDGAVIFECDFTCDTYDFSNLEKIGAGTVNTEIYRRSIVPRCDVTRVGEVTVIPFLRWLFSNAVFAQDSAVTALFSYVVNMDIVKTQTAGGSTSQYDRFFKTLENSNNLHELEEFFNAMGIACRLDLKKLPDGQYELYFAHDRKVPFFSTASSGTLALLELYRRIIYSNSSPSLLYMDEFDAFYHYEMSENLVRFLKKRYPKCQIILTTHNTNLMSNRIMRPDCLFILSRCGTLTALCRATERELREGHNLEKMYKAGEFDRYE
;
A
#
# COMPACT_ATOMS: atom_id res chain seq x y z
N MET A 1 6.26 -9.52 21.74
CA MET A 1 7.28 -8.45 21.64
C MET A 1 8.09 -8.71 20.37
N THR A 2 7.61 -8.30 19.22
CA THR A 2 8.32 -8.40 17.94
C THR A 2 9.31 -7.25 17.87
N LYS A 3 10.61 -7.55 17.91
CA LYS A 3 11.68 -6.57 17.65
C LYS A 3 11.50 -6.09 16.20
N ARG A 4 11.03 -4.84 16.02
CA ARG A 4 11.14 -4.15 14.73
C ARG A 4 12.62 -4.08 14.38
N LEU A 5 12.97 -4.63 13.22
CA LEU A 5 14.31 -4.43 12.66
C LEU A 5 14.55 -2.92 12.47
N PRO A 6 15.73 -2.42 12.76
CA PRO A 6 16.04 -1.01 12.58
C PRO A 6 15.87 -0.61 11.11
N ALA A 7 15.29 0.56 10.87
CA ALA A 7 15.17 1.12 9.53
C ALA A 7 16.54 1.10 8.84
N VAL A 8 16.64 0.34 7.75
CA VAL A 8 17.86 0.27 6.94
C VAL A 8 18.10 1.68 6.37
N LYS A 9 19.16 2.34 6.80
CA LYS A 9 19.63 3.59 6.19
C LYS A 9 20.12 3.24 4.79
N THR A 10 19.26 3.42 3.78
CA THR A 10 19.66 3.29 2.38
C THR A 10 20.74 4.32 2.08
N GLN A 11 21.91 3.85 1.66
CA GLN A 11 22.96 4.72 1.14
C GLN A 11 22.46 5.48 -0.10
N LYS A 12 23.05 6.65 -0.34
CA LYS A 12 22.78 7.62 -1.40
C LYS A 12 22.16 7.01 -2.67
N GLY A 13 20.91 7.38 -2.95
CA GLY A 13 20.37 7.42 -4.31
C GLY A 13 19.28 6.40 -4.67
N TRP A 14 19.08 5.34 -3.92
CA TRP A 14 18.19 4.24 -4.30
C TRP A 14 16.85 4.34 -3.56
N SER A 15 15.80 4.74 -4.28
CA SER A 15 14.43 4.57 -3.79
C SER A 15 13.81 3.39 -4.54
N PRO A 16 13.59 2.26 -3.86
CA PRO A 16 12.92 1.11 -4.46
C PRO A 16 11.49 1.50 -4.84
N LEU A 17 11.06 1.11 -6.04
CA LEU A 17 9.70 1.38 -6.52
C LEU A 17 9.11 0.12 -7.15
N LEU A 18 7.82 -0.09 -6.91
CA LEU A 18 7.01 -1.04 -7.67
C LEU A 18 6.81 -0.48 -9.09
N LYS A 19 7.27 -1.22 -10.11
CA LYS A 19 7.19 -0.84 -11.53
C LYS A 19 5.88 -1.31 -12.14
N ARG A 20 5.49 -2.56 -11.82
CA ARG A 20 4.24 -3.16 -12.31
C ARG A 20 3.72 -4.17 -11.32
N PHE A 21 2.41 -4.25 -11.21
CA PHE A 21 1.70 -5.26 -10.45
C PHE A 21 0.60 -5.87 -11.31
N THR A 22 0.51 -7.20 -11.35
CA THR A 22 -0.62 -7.90 -11.94
C THR A 22 -1.19 -8.93 -10.98
N VAL A 23 -2.50 -9.13 -11.07
CA VAL A 23 -3.18 -10.23 -10.38
C VAL A 23 -4.29 -10.79 -11.26
N ARG A 24 -4.46 -12.12 -11.23
CA ARG A 24 -5.50 -12.85 -11.95
C ARG A 24 -6.19 -13.83 -11.03
N ASN A 25 -7.47 -14.10 -11.30
CA ASN A 25 -8.31 -15.04 -10.54
C ASN A 25 -8.37 -14.71 -9.04
N TYR A 26 -8.53 -13.41 -8.71
CA TYR A 26 -8.55 -12.96 -7.34
C TYR A 26 -9.83 -12.18 -7.04
N LYS A 27 -10.63 -12.64 -6.10
CA LYS A 27 -11.91 -12.00 -5.68
C LYS A 27 -12.79 -11.63 -6.89
N ASN A 28 -13.04 -10.34 -7.15
CA ASN A 28 -13.81 -9.88 -8.31
C ASN A 28 -12.98 -9.81 -9.61
N PHE A 29 -11.68 -9.99 -9.57
CA PHE A 29 -10.81 -9.96 -10.74
C PHE A 29 -10.65 -11.39 -11.32
N LYS A 30 -11.55 -11.77 -12.24
CA LYS A 30 -11.48 -13.05 -12.97
C LYS A 30 -10.30 -13.05 -13.92
N ASN A 31 -10.23 -12.02 -14.77
CA ASN A 31 -9.15 -11.81 -15.71
C ASN A 31 -7.98 -11.06 -15.03
N GLU A 32 -6.86 -10.99 -15.73
CA GLU A 32 -5.72 -10.22 -15.25
C GLU A 32 -6.05 -8.73 -15.19
N ILE A 33 -5.79 -8.12 -14.04
CA ILE A 33 -5.73 -6.68 -13.87
C ILE A 33 -4.27 -6.26 -13.72
N CYS A 34 -3.88 -5.23 -14.45
CA CYS A 34 -2.52 -4.68 -14.45
C CYS A 34 -2.52 -3.25 -13.94
N LEU A 35 -1.62 -2.97 -13.00
CA LEU A 35 -1.28 -1.63 -12.55
C LEU A 35 0.17 -1.37 -12.97
N ASP A 36 0.34 -0.56 -14.02
CA ASP A 36 1.64 -0.21 -14.60
C ASP A 36 2.04 1.21 -14.20
N PHE A 37 3.04 1.32 -13.34
CA PHE A 37 3.58 2.60 -12.90
C PHE A 37 4.58 3.20 -13.89
N SER A 38 4.98 2.46 -14.92
CA SER A 38 5.94 2.92 -15.94
C SER A 38 5.27 3.59 -17.16
N ASP A 39 3.92 3.51 -17.28
CA ASP A 39 3.18 4.17 -18.35
C ASP A 39 3.03 5.68 -18.07
N VAL A 40 4.15 6.40 -18.13
CA VAL A 40 4.24 7.84 -17.89
C VAL A 40 4.10 8.59 -19.19
N ALA A 41 3.10 9.50 -19.27
CA ALA A 41 2.94 10.40 -20.40
C ALA A 41 3.84 11.65 -20.27
N GLY A 42 3.94 12.42 -21.35
CA GLY A 42 4.85 13.58 -21.47
C GLY A 42 4.37 14.89 -20.80
N TYR A 43 3.45 14.85 -19.84
CA TYR A 43 2.93 16.04 -19.16
C TYR A 43 4.01 16.79 -18.38
N GLN A 44 4.01 18.14 -18.48
CA GLN A 44 5.00 19.00 -17.84
C GLN A 44 4.49 19.70 -16.56
N PHE A 45 3.33 19.31 -16.06
CA PHE A 45 2.73 19.81 -14.81
C PHE A 45 2.57 18.68 -13.80
N ASN A 46 2.41 19.01 -12.50
CA ASN A 46 2.36 18.05 -11.40
C ASN A 46 3.49 17.00 -11.48
N LEU A 47 4.72 17.45 -11.74
CA LEU A 47 5.89 16.57 -11.89
C LEU A 47 6.21 15.80 -10.60
N ASP A 48 5.73 16.27 -9.45
CA ASP A 48 5.80 15.62 -8.14
C ASP A 48 4.97 14.31 -8.06
N CYS A 49 4.15 14.03 -9.07
CA CYS A 49 3.47 12.73 -9.21
C CYS A 49 4.38 11.64 -9.76
N ILE A 50 5.54 12.00 -10.31
CA ILE A 50 6.50 11.07 -10.92
C ILE A 50 7.77 11.05 -10.06
N HIS A 51 8.29 9.85 -9.81
CA HIS A 51 9.57 9.66 -9.15
C HIS A 51 10.39 8.58 -9.88
N ASN A 52 11.65 8.90 -10.22
CA ASN A 52 12.55 8.01 -10.98
C ASN A 52 11.91 7.45 -12.28
N GLY A 53 11.12 8.26 -12.99
CA GLY A 53 10.45 7.85 -14.22
C GLY A 53 9.23 6.94 -14.03
N LEU A 54 8.79 6.71 -12.79
CA LEU A 54 7.60 5.92 -12.46
C LEU A 54 6.54 6.80 -11.80
N ILE A 55 5.27 6.44 -12.00
CA ILE A 55 4.15 7.04 -11.29
C ILE A 55 4.30 6.76 -9.80
N SER A 56 4.40 7.80 -9.00
CA SER A 56 4.54 7.69 -7.55
C SER A 56 3.29 8.18 -6.80
N LYS A 57 2.40 8.88 -7.47
CA LYS A 57 1.14 9.36 -6.89
C LYS A 57 0.03 9.12 -7.90
N MET A 58 -1.04 8.42 -7.48
CA MET A 58 -2.18 8.16 -8.34
C MET A 58 -3.50 8.21 -7.57
N ILE A 59 -4.57 8.52 -8.31
CA ILE A 59 -5.93 8.40 -7.82
C ILE A 59 -6.68 7.42 -8.71
N ILE A 60 -7.34 6.44 -8.11
CA ILE A 60 -8.18 5.46 -8.78
C ILE A 60 -9.64 5.77 -8.50
N TYR A 61 -10.37 6.10 -9.56
CA TYR A 61 -11.80 6.30 -9.53
C TYR A 61 -12.50 4.96 -9.83
N GLY A 62 -13.61 4.74 -9.18
CA GLY A 62 -14.46 3.60 -9.47
C GLY A 62 -15.74 3.69 -8.66
N ARG A 63 -16.85 3.22 -9.25
CA ARG A 63 -18.14 3.12 -8.55
C ARG A 63 -18.01 2.18 -7.35
N ASN A 64 -19.01 2.19 -6.48
CA ASN A 64 -19.08 1.22 -5.40
C ASN A 64 -19.08 -0.19 -5.95
N ALA A 65 -18.42 -1.12 -5.25
CA ALA A 65 -18.29 -2.53 -5.62
C ALA A 65 -17.47 -2.83 -6.90
N THR A 66 -16.71 -1.88 -7.48
CA THR A 66 -15.79 -2.16 -8.59
C THR A 66 -14.54 -2.93 -8.17
N GLY A 67 -14.24 -3.02 -6.88
CA GLY A 67 -13.09 -3.78 -6.37
C GLY A 67 -11.90 -2.93 -5.91
N LYS A 68 -12.07 -1.63 -5.64
CA LYS A 68 -11.02 -0.75 -5.11
C LYS A 68 -10.33 -1.35 -3.87
N THR A 69 -11.11 -1.79 -2.89
CA THR A 69 -10.61 -2.47 -1.67
C THR A 69 -9.96 -3.83 -1.98
N ASN A 70 -10.47 -4.56 -2.99
CA ASN A 70 -9.88 -5.83 -3.40
C ASN A 70 -8.54 -5.63 -4.09
N LEU A 71 -8.38 -4.55 -4.87
CA LEU A 71 -7.10 -4.17 -5.45
C LEU A 71 -6.05 -3.85 -4.37
N ALA A 72 -6.45 -3.11 -3.32
CA ALA A 72 -5.60 -2.89 -2.15
C ALA A 72 -5.14 -4.19 -1.50
N SER A 73 -6.10 -5.12 -1.29
CA SER A 73 -5.81 -6.43 -0.70
C SER A 73 -4.85 -7.24 -1.55
N ALA A 74 -4.99 -7.17 -2.88
CA ALA A 74 -4.12 -7.87 -3.82
C ALA A 74 -2.70 -7.29 -3.84
N ILE A 75 -2.56 -5.96 -3.95
CA ILE A 75 -1.23 -5.31 -3.97
C ILE A 75 -0.45 -5.59 -2.68
N LEU A 76 -1.13 -5.63 -1.54
CA LEU A 76 -0.52 -5.84 -0.22
C LEU A 76 -0.39 -7.32 0.18
N ASP A 77 -0.85 -8.26 -0.65
CA ASP A 77 -0.71 -9.69 -0.36
C ASP A 77 0.75 -10.12 -0.23
N ILE A 78 1.66 -9.50 -0.97
CA ILE A 78 3.10 -9.74 -0.85
C ILE A 78 3.64 -9.47 0.56
N SER A 79 3.11 -8.44 1.26
CA SER A 79 3.53 -8.15 2.63
C SER A 79 3.17 -9.30 3.57
N PHE A 80 1.94 -9.83 3.48
CA PHE A 80 1.55 -11.02 4.23
C PHE A 80 2.39 -12.24 3.84
N THR A 81 2.61 -12.44 2.54
CA THR A 81 3.37 -13.58 2.00
C THR A 81 4.80 -13.62 2.55
N LEU A 82 5.48 -12.48 2.58
CA LEU A 82 6.89 -12.41 2.97
C LEU A 82 7.11 -12.17 4.48
N THR A 83 6.16 -11.58 5.20
CA THR A 83 6.30 -11.33 6.65
C THR A 83 5.52 -12.30 7.53
N GLY A 84 4.41 -12.85 7.02
CA GLY A 84 3.44 -13.64 7.78
C GLY A 84 2.58 -12.82 8.73
N GLU A 85 2.70 -11.51 8.70
CA GLU A 85 1.86 -10.63 9.51
C GLU A 85 0.44 -10.57 8.89
N PRO A 86 -0.61 -10.82 9.68
CA PRO A 86 -1.97 -10.92 9.13
C PRO A 86 -2.51 -9.61 8.54
N GLY A 87 -1.84 -8.48 8.75
CA GLY A 87 -2.25 -7.17 8.26
C GLY A 87 -3.68 -6.81 8.68
N LEU A 88 -4.36 -5.96 7.87
CA LEU A 88 -5.74 -5.53 8.11
C LEU A 88 -6.79 -6.60 7.73
N PHE A 89 -6.40 -7.61 6.98
CA PHE A 89 -7.31 -8.63 6.46
C PHE A 89 -7.28 -9.87 7.36
N ARG A 90 -8.08 -9.84 8.43
CA ARG A 90 -8.26 -10.97 9.35
C ARG A 90 -9.45 -11.81 8.91
N GLY A 91 -9.28 -13.13 8.75
CA GLY A 91 -10.37 -14.08 8.53
C GLY A 91 -10.11 -15.09 7.39
N LYS A 92 -11.01 -16.06 7.27
CA LYS A 92 -11.08 -17.03 6.15
C LYS A 92 -11.77 -16.36 4.95
N GLU A 93 -11.19 -15.30 4.40
CA GLU A 93 -11.74 -14.65 3.21
C GLU A 93 -11.52 -15.53 1.99
N ILE A 94 -12.57 -15.71 1.19
CA ILE A 94 -12.47 -16.32 -0.14
C ILE A 94 -11.49 -15.47 -0.97
N MET A 95 -10.44 -16.09 -1.46
CA MET A 95 -9.41 -15.42 -2.26
C MET A 95 -9.71 -15.52 -3.76
N LEU A 96 -10.18 -16.68 -4.23
CA LEU A 96 -10.38 -16.95 -5.64
C LEU A 96 -11.66 -16.29 -6.16
N ASN A 97 -11.68 -16.01 -7.47
CA ASN A 97 -12.88 -15.53 -8.16
C ASN A 97 -13.93 -16.64 -8.22
N ALA A 98 -15.17 -16.32 -7.86
CA ALA A 98 -16.26 -17.29 -7.77
C ALA A 98 -16.71 -17.85 -9.15
N ASP A 99 -16.45 -17.10 -10.24
CA ASP A 99 -16.83 -17.49 -11.61
C ASP A 99 -15.67 -18.09 -12.41
N SER A 100 -14.53 -18.37 -11.75
CA SER A 100 -13.34 -18.94 -12.38
C SER A 100 -13.22 -20.43 -12.08
N ALA A 101 -12.81 -21.21 -13.07
CA ALA A 101 -12.45 -22.62 -12.90
C ALA A 101 -10.98 -22.80 -12.45
N GLU A 102 -10.17 -21.74 -12.48
CA GLU A 102 -8.79 -21.79 -12.05
C GLU A 102 -8.70 -21.98 -10.53
N LYS A 103 -7.83 -22.88 -10.09
CA LYS A 103 -7.70 -23.24 -8.67
C LYS A 103 -6.75 -22.35 -7.89
N THR A 104 -6.05 -21.43 -8.56
CA THR A 104 -5.07 -20.53 -7.93
C THR A 104 -5.24 -19.11 -8.44
N ALA A 105 -5.01 -18.14 -7.55
CA ALA A 105 -4.79 -16.74 -7.90
C ALA A 105 -3.32 -16.55 -8.20
N LEU A 106 -3.01 -15.88 -9.32
CA LEU A 106 -1.63 -15.58 -9.73
C LEU A 106 -1.31 -14.13 -9.43
N PHE A 107 -0.20 -13.89 -8.75
CA PHE A 107 0.33 -12.58 -8.39
C PHE A 107 1.69 -12.39 -9.03
N ARG A 108 1.93 -11.20 -9.61
CA ARG A 108 3.23 -10.82 -10.17
C ARG A 108 3.57 -9.39 -9.79
N TYR A 109 4.75 -9.20 -9.25
CA TYR A 109 5.31 -7.91 -8.85
C TYR A 109 6.64 -7.69 -9.56
N GLU A 110 6.74 -6.56 -10.25
CA GLU A 110 7.98 -6.12 -10.90
C GLU A 110 8.48 -4.86 -10.19
N PHE A 111 9.69 -4.91 -9.67
CA PHE A 111 10.32 -3.81 -8.95
C PHE A 111 11.54 -3.29 -9.71
N SER A 112 11.82 -1.99 -9.52
CA SER A 112 13.03 -1.35 -9.99
C SER A 112 13.83 -0.79 -8.82
N PHE A 113 15.07 -1.23 -8.67
CA PHE A 113 15.97 -0.88 -7.57
C PHE A 113 17.29 -0.34 -8.14
N GLY A 114 17.32 0.96 -8.51
CA GLY A 114 18.58 1.61 -8.94
C GLY A 114 19.25 0.97 -10.15
N GLY A 115 18.47 0.46 -11.10
CA GLY A 115 18.96 -0.20 -12.31
C GLY A 115 18.85 -1.72 -12.29
N THR A 116 18.62 -2.33 -11.12
CA THR A 116 18.31 -3.77 -11.01
C THR A 116 16.80 -3.98 -11.05
N GLU A 117 16.34 -4.93 -11.86
CA GLU A 117 14.95 -5.34 -11.95
C GLU A 117 14.73 -6.64 -11.17
N ILE A 118 13.74 -6.66 -10.28
CA ILE A 118 13.30 -7.88 -9.58
C ILE A 118 11.88 -8.18 -9.98
N VAL A 119 11.64 -9.44 -10.35
CA VAL A 119 10.29 -9.97 -10.59
C VAL A 119 10.03 -11.08 -9.59
N TYR A 120 9.01 -10.91 -8.76
CA TYR A 120 8.55 -11.96 -7.85
C TYR A 120 7.12 -12.35 -8.22
N GLU A 121 6.94 -13.63 -8.46
CA GLU A 121 5.67 -14.23 -8.89
C GLU A 121 5.28 -15.35 -7.94
N TYR A 122 4.01 -15.50 -7.68
CA TYR A 122 3.52 -16.66 -6.94
C TYR A 122 2.05 -16.96 -7.22
N ALA A 123 1.67 -18.22 -7.02
CA ALA A 123 0.31 -18.71 -7.14
C ALA A 123 -0.19 -19.19 -5.77
N LYS A 124 -1.41 -18.82 -5.40
CA LYS A 124 -2.05 -19.21 -4.14
C LYS A 124 -3.44 -19.80 -4.39
N GLU A 125 -3.79 -20.84 -3.66
CA GLU A 125 -5.14 -21.39 -3.58
C GLU A 125 -5.97 -20.69 -2.51
N SER A 126 -5.35 -20.35 -1.40
CA SER A 126 -5.93 -19.57 -0.31
C SER A 126 -4.94 -18.52 0.19
N ARG A 127 -5.36 -17.68 1.12
CA ARG A 127 -4.48 -16.65 1.67
C ARG A 127 -3.18 -17.20 2.24
N ALA A 128 -3.23 -18.35 2.90
CA ALA A 128 -2.09 -18.97 3.57
C ALA A 128 -1.39 -20.02 2.72
N GLU A 129 -2.02 -20.48 1.64
CA GLU A 129 -1.58 -21.66 0.89
C GLU A 129 -0.99 -21.28 -0.46
N ILE A 130 0.35 -21.23 -0.49
CA ILE A 130 1.12 -21.01 -1.71
C ILE A 130 1.30 -22.35 -2.45
N LYS A 131 1.12 -22.33 -3.78
CA LYS A 131 1.26 -23.50 -4.66
C LYS A 131 2.49 -23.43 -5.54
N TRP A 132 2.95 -22.23 -5.83
CA TRP A 132 4.10 -21.97 -6.68
C TRP A 132 4.69 -20.61 -6.37
N GLU A 133 6.00 -20.45 -6.50
CA GLU A 133 6.67 -19.16 -6.44
C GLU A 133 7.95 -19.14 -7.27
N LYS A 134 8.31 -17.94 -7.75
CA LYS A 134 9.49 -17.69 -8.57
C LYS A 134 10.05 -16.31 -8.32
N LEU A 135 11.37 -16.24 -8.21
CA LEU A 135 12.11 -14.98 -8.17
C LEU A 135 13.04 -14.89 -9.35
N SER A 136 13.01 -13.74 -10.05
CA SER A 136 13.97 -13.41 -11.10
C SER A 136 14.63 -12.06 -10.80
N VAL A 137 15.91 -11.93 -11.14
CA VAL A 137 16.69 -10.69 -10.99
C VAL A 137 17.38 -10.43 -12.32
N ASP A 138 17.17 -9.24 -12.90
CA ASP A 138 17.71 -8.83 -14.21
C ASP A 138 17.47 -9.88 -15.30
N GLY A 139 16.26 -10.47 -15.29
CA GLY A 139 15.83 -11.51 -16.23
C GLY A 139 16.35 -12.92 -15.93
N ALA A 140 17.30 -13.09 -15.01
CA ALA A 140 17.77 -14.41 -14.61
C ALA A 140 16.88 -15.00 -13.50
N VAL A 141 16.40 -16.24 -13.67
CA VAL A 141 15.68 -16.97 -12.62
C VAL A 141 16.65 -17.30 -11.51
N ILE A 142 16.34 -16.88 -10.29
CA ILE A 142 17.14 -17.12 -9.08
C ILE A 142 16.71 -18.43 -8.43
N PHE A 143 15.41 -18.59 -8.26
CA PHE A 143 14.80 -19.83 -7.80
C PHE A 143 13.39 -19.98 -8.35
N GLU A 144 12.92 -21.22 -8.42
CA GLU A 144 11.55 -21.59 -8.71
C GLU A 144 11.13 -22.77 -7.85
N CYS A 145 9.97 -22.67 -7.19
CA CYS A 145 9.42 -23.71 -6.32
C CYS A 145 8.00 -24.04 -6.76
N ASP A 146 7.75 -25.27 -7.15
CA ASP A 146 6.40 -25.80 -7.38
C ASP A 146 6.07 -26.81 -6.27
N PHE A 147 5.21 -26.37 -5.35
CA PHE A 147 4.79 -27.17 -4.19
C PHE A 147 3.72 -28.20 -4.54
N THR A 148 3.18 -28.16 -5.76
CA THR A 148 2.19 -29.15 -6.24
C THR A 148 2.86 -30.38 -6.83
N CYS A 149 4.01 -30.19 -7.46
CA CYS A 149 4.80 -31.25 -8.10
C CYS A 149 6.06 -31.62 -7.32
N ASP A 150 6.31 -30.98 -6.17
CA ASP A 150 7.52 -31.16 -5.34
C ASP A 150 8.81 -30.89 -6.14
N THR A 151 8.79 -29.89 -7.02
CA THR A 151 9.94 -29.52 -7.85
C THR A 151 10.52 -28.17 -7.41
N TYR A 152 11.85 -28.15 -7.27
CA TYR A 152 12.57 -26.98 -6.75
C TYR A 152 13.84 -26.75 -7.57
N ASP A 153 14.00 -25.55 -8.10
CA ASP A 153 15.24 -25.05 -8.69
C ASP A 153 15.84 -23.95 -7.79
N PHE A 154 17.04 -24.17 -7.31
CA PHE A 154 17.82 -23.25 -6.47
C PHE A 154 19.19 -22.95 -7.07
N SER A 155 19.37 -23.14 -8.37
CA SER A 155 20.68 -23.16 -9.05
C SER A 155 21.40 -21.81 -9.09
N ASN A 156 20.71 -20.70 -8.84
CA ASN A 156 21.27 -19.35 -8.99
C ASN A 156 21.26 -18.52 -7.70
N LEU A 157 21.16 -19.15 -6.53
CA LEU A 157 21.10 -18.43 -5.24
C LEU A 157 22.36 -17.58 -4.97
N GLU A 158 23.52 -17.94 -5.51
CA GLU A 158 24.74 -17.17 -5.39
C GLU A 158 24.64 -15.78 -6.01
N LYS A 159 23.83 -15.59 -7.05
CA LYS A 159 23.62 -14.28 -7.70
C LYS A 159 22.99 -13.22 -6.78
N ILE A 160 22.32 -13.66 -5.74
CA ILE A 160 21.72 -12.79 -4.70
C ILE A 160 22.48 -12.87 -3.37
N GLY A 161 23.64 -13.52 -3.33
CA GLY A 161 24.44 -13.68 -2.12
C GLY A 161 23.95 -14.78 -1.17
N ALA A 162 23.06 -15.67 -1.62
CA ALA A 162 22.48 -16.76 -0.82
C ALA A 162 23.05 -18.15 -1.18
N GLY A 163 24.19 -18.25 -1.89
CA GLY A 163 24.77 -19.51 -2.34
C GLY A 163 25.22 -20.45 -1.22
N THR A 164 25.43 -19.96 0.00
CA THR A 164 25.81 -20.77 1.16
C THR A 164 24.64 -21.35 1.94
N VAL A 165 23.40 -21.03 1.54
CA VAL A 165 22.19 -21.47 2.24
C VAL A 165 21.96 -22.97 2.00
N ASN A 166 21.68 -23.70 3.08
CA ASN A 166 21.36 -25.14 2.99
C ASN A 166 19.87 -25.35 2.64
N THR A 167 19.58 -25.48 1.34
CA THR A 167 18.22 -25.66 0.81
C THR A 167 17.57 -26.99 1.22
N GLU A 168 18.35 -28.01 1.62
CA GLU A 168 17.82 -29.26 2.14
C GLU A 168 17.06 -29.08 3.46
N ILE A 169 17.49 -28.11 4.29
CA ILE A 169 16.76 -27.74 5.52
C ILE A 169 15.37 -27.23 5.17
N TYR A 170 15.27 -26.37 4.13
CA TYR A 170 14.00 -25.87 3.65
C TYR A 170 13.12 -27.02 3.13
N ARG A 171 13.63 -27.87 2.23
CA ARG A 171 12.88 -29.01 1.67
C ARG A 171 12.32 -29.91 2.77
N ARG A 172 13.12 -30.22 3.78
CA ARG A 172 12.69 -31.05 4.93
C ARG A 172 11.61 -30.35 5.79
N SER A 173 11.53 -29.04 5.79
CA SER A 173 10.50 -28.31 6.53
C SER A 173 9.12 -28.36 5.87
N ILE A 174 9.08 -28.64 4.55
CA ILE A 174 7.86 -28.70 3.75
C ILE A 174 7.22 -30.11 3.80
N VAL A 175 8.02 -31.16 3.98
CA VAL A 175 7.51 -32.54 4.02
C VAL A 175 6.51 -32.69 5.16
N PRO A 176 5.27 -33.16 4.91
CA PRO A 176 4.30 -33.41 5.96
C PRO A 176 4.92 -34.37 6.99
N ARG A 177 5.09 -33.95 8.22
CA ARG A 177 5.39 -34.89 9.31
C ARG A 177 4.21 -35.82 9.39
N CYS A 178 4.41 -37.08 9.00
CA CYS A 178 3.42 -38.15 9.13
C CYS A 178 3.16 -38.51 10.61
N ASP A 179 2.94 -37.55 11.46
CA ASP A 179 2.48 -37.77 12.81
C ASP A 179 0.94 -37.70 12.81
N VAL A 180 0.36 -38.86 12.91
CA VAL A 180 -1.05 -39.27 12.75
C VAL A 180 -2.02 -38.56 13.72
N THR A 181 -1.59 -37.56 14.49
CA THR A 181 -2.43 -36.98 15.56
C THR A 181 -2.81 -35.51 15.37
N ARG A 182 -2.35 -34.83 14.33
CA ARG A 182 -2.82 -33.47 13.97
C ARG A 182 -3.23 -33.42 12.50
N VAL A 183 -4.54 -33.49 12.27
CA VAL A 183 -5.17 -33.03 11.04
C VAL A 183 -5.05 -31.50 11.05
N GLY A 184 -3.86 -30.97 10.71
CA GLY A 184 -3.56 -29.55 10.56
C GLY A 184 -2.96 -29.37 9.16
N GLU A 185 -3.58 -28.53 8.35
CA GLU A 185 -3.06 -28.09 7.06
C GLU A 185 -1.59 -27.68 7.23
N VAL A 186 -0.68 -28.36 6.49
CA VAL A 186 0.74 -27.98 6.46
C VAL A 186 0.83 -26.67 5.69
N THR A 187 0.94 -25.56 6.40
CA THR A 187 1.14 -24.25 5.78
C THR A 187 2.58 -24.16 5.29
N VAL A 188 2.78 -24.23 3.99
CA VAL A 188 4.09 -24.05 3.35
C VAL A 188 4.55 -22.61 3.56
N ILE A 189 5.74 -22.43 4.14
CA ILE A 189 6.37 -21.12 4.24
C ILE A 189 6.99 -20.79 2.87
N PRO A 190 6.65 -19.67 2.22
CA PRO A 190 7.29 -19.25 0.97
C PRO A 190 8.81 -19.26 1.09
N PHE A 191 9.52 -19.76 0.06
CA PHE A 191 10.97 -19.88 0.07
C PHE A 191 11.66 -18.52 0.22
N LEU A 192 11.13 -17.48 -0.47
CA LEU A 192 11.68 -16.15 -0.34
C LEU A 192 11.57 -15.64 1.11
N ARG A 193 10.45 -15.89 1.78
CA ARG A 193 10.29 -15.56 3.21
C ARG A 193 11.27 -16.35 4.08
N TRP A 194 11.43 -17.63 3.79
CA TRP A 194 12.37 -18.47 4.51
C TRP A 194 13.82 -17.99 4.30
N LEU A 195 14.19 -17.58 3.08
CA LEU A 195 15.50 -17.00 2.77
C LEU A 195 15.80 -15.77 3.62
N PHE A 196 14.85 -14.84 3.77
CA PHE A 196 15.04 -13.65 4.62
C PHE A 196 15.34 -13.98 6.09
N SER A 197 14.91 -15.15 6.56
CA SER A 197 15.16 -15.59 7.94
C SER A 197 16.43 -16.44 8.09
N ASN A 198 16.97 -17.01 6.99
CA ASN A 198 18.04 -18.01 7.03
C ASN A 198 19.29 -17.63 6.21
N ALA A 199 19.24 -16.55 5.43
CA ALA A 199 20.38 -16.01 4.69
C ALA A 199 20.80 -14.66 5.26
N VAL A 200 22.10 -14.34 5.12
CA VAL A 200 22.64 -13.01 5.44
C VAL A 200 22.87 -12.27 4.13
N PHE A 201 22.06 -11.30 3.84
CA PHE A 201 22.19 -10.47 2.65
C PHE A 201 23.01 -9.20 2.95
N ALA A 202 23.75 -8.72 1.96
CA ALA A 202 24.38 -7.42 2.03
C ALA A 202 23.30 -6.32 2.18
N GLN A 203 23.61 -5.28 2.96
CA GLN A 203 22.64 -4.19 3.23
C GLN A 203 22.23 -3.42 1.97
N ASP A 204 23.10 -3.36 0.97
CA ASP A 204 22.89 -2.72 -0.33
C ASP A 204 22.42 -3.66 -1.42
N SER A 205 22.09 -4.91 -1.09
CA SER A 205 21.55 -5.86 -2.08
C SER A 205 20.13 -5.51 -2.49
N ALA A 206 19.79 -5.79 -3.75
CA ALA A 206 18.44 -5.60 -4.28
C ALA A 206 17.38 -6.41 -3.51
N VAL A 207 17.75 -7.59 -3.00
CA VAL A 207 16.86 -8.44 -2.20
C VAL A 207 16.56 -7.82 -0.83
N THR A 208 17.58 -7.20 -0.18
CA THR A 208 17.37 -6.43 1.05
C THR A 208 16.47 -5.21 0.80
N ALA A 209 16.67 -4.52 -0.34
CA ALA A 209 15.81 -3.41 -0.75
C ALA A 209 14.36 -3.84 -0.99
N LEU A 210 14.15 -5.00 -1.64
CA LEU A 210 12.82 -5.61 -1.82
C LEU A 210 12.15 -5.86 -0.45
N PHE A 211 12.84 -6.53 0.46
CA PHE A 211 12.29 -6.81 1.79
C PHE A 211 11.94 -5.53 2.54
N SER A 212 12.85 -4.55 2.53
CA SER A 212 12.62 -3.24 3.15
C SER A 212 11.41 -2.53 2.53
N TYR A 213 11.25 -2.59 1.20
CA TYR A 213 10.08 -2.03 0.51
C TYR A 213 8.80 -2.69 1.01
N VAL A 214 8.74 -4.02 1.01
CA VAL A 214 7.54 -4.80 1.36
C VAL A 214 7.13 -4.62 2.83
N VAL A 215 8.09 -4.58 3.76
CA VAL A 215 7.80 -4.36 5.19
C VAL A 215 7.27 -2.95 5.47
N ASN A 216 7.62 -1.96 4.62
CA ASN A 216 7.17 -0.59 4.76
C ASN A 216 5.96 -0.25 3.87
N MET A 217 5.32 -1.23 3.22
CA MET A 217 4.01 -1.05 2.58
C MET A 217 2.92 -0.91 3.65
N ASP A 218 2.01 0.02 3.44
CA ASP A 218 0.92 0.25 4.40
C ASP A 218 -0.40 0.51 3.68
N ILE A 219 -1.50 0.19 4.36
CA ILE A 219 -2.86 0.49 3.92
C ILE A 219 -3.62 1.23 5.00
N VAL A 220 -4.28 2.29 4.61
CA VAL A 220 -5.19 3.03 5.46
C VAL A 220 -6.59 2.98 4.88
N LYS A 221 -7.50 2.40 5.65
CA LYS A 221 -8.94 2.57 5.42
C LYS A 221 -9.39 3.77 6.21
N THR A 222 -10.03 4.71 5.53
CA THR A 222 -10.59 5.87 6.20
C THR A 222 -11.69 5.41 7.13
N GLN A 223 -11.54 5.69 8.42
CA GLN A 223 -12.48 5.34 9.48
C GLN A 223 -12.70 6.56 10.37
N THR A 224 -13.91 6.72 10.86
CA THR A 224 -14.17 7.68 11.94
C THR A 224 -13.43 7.25 13.19
N ALA A 225 -12.88 8.21 13.93
CA ALA A 225 -12.37 7.97 15.27
C ALA A 225 -13.52 7.50 16.17
N GLY A 226 -13.68 6.20 16.25
CA GLY A 226 -14.64 5.52 17.12
C GLY A 226 -13.88 4.69 18.14
N GLY A 227 -13.30 5.32 19.15
CA GLY A 227 -12.57 4.61 20.19
C GLY A 227 -12.64 5.35 21.51
N SER A 228 -12.52 4.61 22.62
CA SER A 228 -12.32 5.21 23.93
C SER A 228 -11.00 6.00 23.95
N THR A 229 -10.93 7.04 24.75
CA THR A 229 -9.72 7.84 24.99
C THR A 229 -8.47 6.99 25.27
N SER A 230 -8.64 5.81 25.86
CA SER A 230 -7.55 4.85 26.14
C SER A 230 -6.79 4.35 24.90
N GLN A 231 -7.39 4.36 23.71
CA GLN A 231 -6.68 4.00 22.46
C GLN A 231 -5.66 5.05 22.05
N TYR A 232 -5.82 6.28 22.53
CA TYR A 232 -4.96 7.41 22.20
C TYR A 232 -3.88 7.67 23.23
N ASP A 233 -3.86 6.99 24.38
CA ASP A 233 -2.94 7.28 25.49
C ASP A 233 -1.46 7.30 25.06
N ARG A 234 -1.02 6.32 24.26
CA ARG A 234 0.36 6.33 23.73
C ARG A 234 0.63 7.50 22.80
N PHE A 235 -0.31 7.82 21.96
CA PHE A 235 -0.22 8.92 21.03
C PHE A 235 -0.18 10.24 21.79
N PHE A 236 -1.10 10.47 22.73
CA PHE A 236 -1.14 11.69 23.53
C PHE A 236 0.12 11.88 24.38
N LYS A 237 0.65 10.79 24.95
CA LYS A 237 1.93 10.87 25.67
C LYS A 237 3.06 11.42 24.80
N THR A 238 3.01 11.23 23.51
CA THR A 238 4.03 11.78 22.60
C THR A 238 3.77 13.24 22.25
N LEU A 239 2.49 13.67 22.30
CA LEU A 239 2.12 15.07 22.13
C LEU A 239 2.46 15.93 23.37
N GLU A 240 2.91 15.35 24.50
CA GLU A 240 3.50 16.13 25.59
C GLU A 240 4.74 16.94 25.13
N ASN A 241 5.43 16.45 24.10
CA ASN A 241 6.43 17.24 23.41
C ASN A 241 5.71 18.33 22.59
N SER A 242 5.97 19.60 22.93
CA SER A 242 5.35 20.76 22.29
C SER A 242 5.55 20.79 20.78
N ASN A 243 6.66 20.25 20.25
CA ASN A 243 6.90 20.17 18.81
C ASN A 243 5.90 19.23 18.12
N ASN A 244 5.59 18.08 18.73
CA ASN A 244 4.65 17.12 18.15
C ASN A 244 3.21 17.64 18.18
N LEU A 245 2.84 18.39 19.23
CA LEU A 245 1.53 19.04 19.31
C LEU A 245 1.41 20.14 18.24
N HIS A 246 2.47 20.92 18.05
CA HIS A 246 2.53 21.95 17.01
C HIS A 246 2.48 21.35 15.59
N GLU A 247 3.16 20.24 15.33
CA GLU A 247 3.06 19.51 14.05
C GLU A 247 1.61 19.06 13.77
N LEU A 248 0.88 18.62 14.80
CA LEU A 248 -0.54 18.27 14.67
C LEU A 248 -1.40 19.50 14.35
N GLU A 249 -1.13 20.65 14.98
CA GLU A 249 -1.80 21.92 14.66
C GLU A 249 -1.53 22.34 13.22
N GLU A 250 -0.27 22.28 12.78
CA GLU A 250 0.11 22.60 11.40
C GLU A 250 -0.59 21.68 10.40
N PHE A 251 -0.72 20.40 10.73
CA PHE A 251 -1.47 19.45 9.90
C PHE A 251 -2.94 19.86 9.78
N PHE A 252 -3.64 20.17 10.88
CA PHE A 252 -5.03 20.62 10.83
C PHE A 252 -5.17 21.93 10.05
N ASN A 253 -4.26 22.88 10.26
CA ASN A 253 -4.26 24.14 9.53
C ASN A 253 -4.05 23.91 8.01
N ALA A 254 -3.16 22.99 7.63
CA ALA A 254 -2.97 22.61 6.23
C ALA A 254 -4.22 21.96 5.61
N MET A 255 -5.05 21.28 6.42
CA MET A 255 -6.35 20.73 6.00
C MET A 255 -7.47 21.77 5.97
N GLY A 256 -7.19 23.04 6.32
CA GLY A 256 -8.18 24.13 6.35
C GLY A 256 -8.92 24.27 7.69
N ILE A 257 -8.46 23.56 8.74
CA ILE A 257 -9.02 23.68 10.10
C ILE A 257 -8.11 24.60 10.91
N ALA A 258 -8.43 25.88 10.93
CA ALA A 258 -7.69 26.85 11.75
C ALA A 258 -7.95 26.59 13.23
N CYS A 259 -6.98 26.01 13.93
CA CYS A 259 -7.10 25.72 15.36
C CYS A 259 -5.75 25.86 16.07
N ARG A 260 -5.84 26.09 17.37
CA ARG A 260 -4.75 25.82 18.33
C ARG A 260 -5.19 24.70 19.25
N LEU A 261 -4.25 23.87 19.66
CA LEU A 261 -4.51 22.73 20.51
C LEU A 261 -3.81 22.89 21.86
N ASP A 262 -4.40 22.30 22.87
CA ASP A 262 -3.82 22.18 24.20
C ASP A 262 -4.04 20.78 24.73
N LEU A 263 -3.00 20.16 25.27
CA LEU A 263 -3.04 18.83 25.84
C LEU A 263 -2.93 18.91 27.35
N LYS A 264 -3.88 18.31 28.07
CA LYS A 264 -3.85 18.23 29.52
C LYS A 264 -3.75 16.79 30.00
N LYS A 265 -2.90 16.60 31.00
CA LYS A 265 -2.90 15.38 31.78
C LYS A 265 -3.87 15.53 32.96
N LEU A 266 -4.82 14.61 33.04
CA LEU A 266 -5.83 14.58 34.08
C LEU A 266 -5.29 13.94 35.38
N PRO A 267 -5.96 14.12 36.53
CA PRO A 267 -5.52 13.55 37.82
C PRO A 267 -5.46 12.00 37.85
N ASP A 268 -6.25 11.34 37.00
CA ASP A 268 -6.26 9.88 36.82
C ASP A 268 -5.11 9.39 35.91
N GLY A 269 -4.28 10.31 35.38
CA GLY A 269 -3.16 10.01 34.50
C GLY A 269 -3.50 9.93 33.02
N GLN A 270 -4.78 10.04 32.64
CA GLN A 270 -5.22 10.11 31.23
C GLN A 270 -4.92 11.48 30.64
N TYR A 271 -4.92 11.52 29.29
CA TYR A 271 -4.72 12.77 28.56
C TYR A 271 -6.02 13.19 27.88
N GLU A 272 -6.28 14.48 27.90
CA GLU A 272 -7.40 15.09 27.19
C GLU A 272 -6.91 16.24 26.29
N LEU A 273 -7.34 16.18 25.02
CA LEU A 273 -7.04 17.18 24.00
C LEU A 273 -8.15 18.26 23.97
N TYR A 274 -7.75 19.50 23.86
CA TYR A 274 -8.65 20.65 23.80
C TYR A 274 -8.35 21.53 22.58
N PHE A 275 -9.37 22.17 22.05
CA PHE A 275 -9.18 23.37 21.27
C PHE A 275 -8.85 24.53 22.22
N ALA A 276 -7.73 25.22 21.96
CA ALA A 276 -7.25 26.32 22.77
C ALA A 276 -7.93 27.63 22.32
N HIS A 277 -9.00 27.99 22.99
CA HIS A 277 -9.68 29.27 22.93
C HIS A 277 -9.53 29.99 24.29
N ASP A 278 -10.15 31.14 24.47
CA ASP A 278 -10.21 31.81 25.76
C ASP A 278 -10.75 30.88 26.85
N ARG A 279 -11.71 30.00 26.49
CA ARG A 279 -12.13 28.86 27.27
C ARG A 279 -11.73 27.57 26.52
N LYS A 280 -11.07 26.64 27.20
CA LYS A 280 -10.72 25.36 26.63
C LYS A 280 -11.95 24.53 26.30
N VAL A 281 -12.05 24.07 25.07
CA VAL A 281 -13.17 23.28 24.56
C VAL A 281 -12.68 21.84 24.33
N PRO A 282 -13.30 20.81 24.95
CA PRO A 282 -12.87 19.43 24.78
C PRO A 282 -12.94 18.99 23.30
N PHE A 283 -11.84 18.45 22.78
CA PHE A 283 -11.70 18.11 21.36
C PHE A 283 -12.71 17.04 20.93
N PHE A 284 -12.75 15.90 21.61
CA PHE A 284 -13.56 14.74 21.18
C PHE A 284 -15.06 14.96 21.22
N SER A 285 -15.54 15.83 22.10
CA SER A 285 -16.97 16.13 22.21
C SER A 285 -17.47 17.19 21.24
N THR A 286 -16.56 17.95 20.63
CA THR A 286 -16.92 19.12 19.80
C THR A 286 -16.38 19.03 18.37
N ALA A 287 -15.34 18.25 18.13
CA ALA A 287 -14.78 18.07 16.79
C ALA A 287 -15.79 17.40 15.84
N SER A 288 -15.81 17.86 14.58
CA SER A 288 -16.59 17.23 13.53
C SER A 288 -16.08 15.82 13.23
N SER A 289 -16.91 14.98 12.59
CA SER A 289 -16.49 13.63 12.15
C SER A 289 -15.28 13.69 11.22
N GLY A 290 -15.20 14.69 10.32
CA GLY A 290 -14.04 14.92 9.46
C GLY A 290 -12.78 15.26 10.25
N THR A 291 -12.90 16.11 11.28
CA THR A 291 -11.77 16.47 12.16
C THR A 291 -11.26 15.26 12.94
N LEU A 292 -12.18 14.42 13.43
CA LEU A 292 -11.84 13.17 14.13
C LEU A 292 -11.16 12.18 13.17
N ALA A 293 -11.64 12.05 11.94
CA ALA A 293 -11.02 11.21 10.92
C ALA A 293 -9.62 11.70 10.55
N LEU A 294 -9.38 13.01 10.51
CA LEU A 294 -8.05 13.59 10.31
C LEU A 294 -7.10 13.29 11.47
N LEU A 295 -7.58 13.36 12.72
CA LEU A 295 -6.75 12.99 13.88
C LEU A 295 -6.32 11.52 13.80
N GLU A 296 -7.25 10.63 13.44
CA GLU A 296 -6.95 9.21 13.27
C GLU A 296 -5.97 8.97 12.11
N LEU A 297 -6.12 9.69 11.01
CA LEU A 297 -5.21 9.65 9.87
C LEU A 297 -3.81 10.11 10.28
N TYR A 298 -3.70 11.23 11.00
CA TYR A 298 -2.43 11.75 11.52
C TYR A 298 -1.75 10.70 12.41
N ARG A 299 -2.49 10.15 13.35
CA ARG A 299 -1.98 9.13 14.27
C ARG A 299 -1.44 7.89 13.53
N ARG A 300 -2.17 7.43 12.52
CA ARG A 300 -1.83 6.19 11.81
C ARG A 300 -0.68 6.35 10.84
N ILE A 301 -0.71 7.39 10.03
CA ILE A 301 0.24 7.56 8.93
C ILE A 301 1.43 8.42 9.35
N ILE A 302 1.15 9.61 9.87
CA ILE A 302 2.17 10.63 10.03
C ILE A 302 3.03 10.34 11.24
N TYR A 303 2.39 9.87 12.30
CA TYR A 303 3.06 9.58 13.55
C TYR A 303 3.69 8.18 13.62
N SER A 304 3.01 7.15 13.11
CA SER A 304 3.45 5.74 13.26
C SER A 304 4.46 5.29 12.21
N ASN A 305 4.43 5.86 11.01
CA ASN A 305 5.30 5.47 9.91
C ASN A 305 5.92 6.69 9.21
N SER A 306 7.14 7.01 9.60
CA SER A 306 7.87 8.16 9.06
C SER A 306 8.25 8.03 7.58
N SER A 307 8.26 6.84 7.00
CA SER A 307 8.75 6.59 5.63
C SER A 307 8.10 5.35 4.99
N PRO A 308 6.80 5.38 4.66
CA PRO A 308 6.21 4.27 3.91
C PRO A 308 6.82 4.19 2.50
N SER A 309 6.99 2.96 2.00
CA SER A 309 7.42 2.69 0.63
C SER A 309 6.26 2.81 -0.35
N LEU A 310 5.12 2.20 0.00
CA LEU A 310 3.85 2.29 -0.67
C LEU A 310 2.75 2.54 0.37
N LEU A 311 1.89 3.51 0.11
CA LEU A 311 0.74 3.83 0.92
C LEU A 311 -0.53 3.74 0.08
N TYR A 312 -1.39 2.78 0.39
CA TYR A 312 -2.71 2.67 -0.21
C TYR A 312 -3.75 3.26 0.74
N MET A 313 -4.52 4.24 0.27
CA MET A 313 -5.60 4.84 1.05
C MET A 313 -6.94 4.56 0.39
N ASP A 314 -7.71 3.67 1.02
CA ASP A 314 -9.00 3.24 0.50
C ASP A 314 -10.11 4.22 0.91
N GLU A 315 -10.86 4.73 -0.09
CA GLU A 315 -11.91 5.76 0.08
C GLU A 315 -11.41 6.94 0.92
N PHE A 316 -10.26 7.50 0.52
CA PHE A 316 -9.48 8.44 1.33
C PHE A 316 -10.25 9.72 1.70
N ASP A 317 -11.27 10.08 0.92
CA ASP A 317 -12.08 11.29 1.04
C ASP A 317 -13.47 11.06 1.67
N ALA A 318 -13.77 9.86 2.18
CA ALA A 318 -15.11 9.48 2.66
C ALA A 318 -15.70 10.41 3.74
N PHE A 319 -14.85 11.12 4.50
CA PHE A 319 -15.27 12.01 5.58
C PHE A 319 -14.93 13.48 5.33
N TYR A 320 -14.42 13.83 4.14
CA TYR A 320 -13.88 15.14 3.85
C TYR A 320 -14.64 15.83 2.72
N HIS A 321 -14.81 17.14 2.83
CA HIS A 321 -15.21 17.95 1.68
C HIS A 321 -14.09 17.94 0.63
N TYR A 322 -14.43 18.20 -0.64
CA TYR A 322 -13.48 18.09 -1.74
C TYR A 322 -12.23 18.96 -1.56
N GLU A 323 -12.39 20.18 -1.00
CA GLU A 323 -11.28 21.10 -0.74
C GLU A 323 -10.28 20.54 0.27
N MET A 324 -10.80 19.92 1.35
CA MET A 324 -9.98 19.23 2.34
C MET A 324 -9.28 18.02 1.74
N SER A 325 -9.97 17.29 0.87
CA SER A 325 -9.38 16.14 0.14
C SER A 325 -8.26 16.58 -0.82
N GLU A 326 -8.43 17.71 -1.54
CA GLU A 326 -7.35 18.33 -2.34
C GLU A 326 -6.15 18.70 -1.46
N ASN A 327 -6.40 19.35 -0.31
CA ASN A 327 -5.35 19.73 0.64
C ASN A 327 -4.60 18.50 1.16
N LEU A 328 -5.33 17.41 1.46
CA LEU A 328 -4.73 16.14 1.89
C LEU A 328 -3.82 15.54 0.80
N VAL A 329 -4.26 15.53 -0.46
CA VAL A 329 -3.42 15.06 -1.58
C VAL A 329 -2.14 15.90 -1.67
N ARG A 330 -2.24 17.23 -1.63
CA ARG A 330 -1.07 18.13 -1.67
C ARG A 330 -0.13 17.92 -0.49
N PHE A 331 -0.70 17.74 0.70
CA PHE A 331 0.06 17.45 1.91
C PHE A 331 0.82 16.14 1.79
N LEU A 332 0.16 15.06 1.35
CA LEU A 332 0.79 13.74 1.18
C LEU A 332 1.91 13.76 0.13
N LYS A 333 1.71 14.47 -0.98
CA LYS A 333 2.74 14.67 -2.02
C LYS A 333 3.99 15.34 -1.45
N LYS A 334 3.81 16.40 -0.65
CA LYS A 334 4.90 17.14 0.00
C LYS A 334 5.58 16.34 1.11
N ARG A 335 4.80 15.63 1.92
CA ARG A 335 5.30 14.89 3.09
C ARG A 335 6.06 13.62 2.69
N TYR A 336 5.60 12.95 1.63
CA TYR A 336 6.14 11.66 1.17
C TYR A 336 6.54 11.70 -0.32
N PRO A 337 7.54 12.50 -0.70
CA PRO A 337 7.90 12.70 -2.10
C PRO A 337 8.35 11.40 -2.80
N LYS A 338 8.96 10.48 -2.05
CA LYS A 338 9.51 9.21 -2.58
C LYS A 338 8.56 8.02 -2.46
N CYS A 339 7.49 8.13 -1.66
CA CYS A 339 6.52 7.06 -1.44
C CYS A 339 5.61 6.90 -2.65
N GLN A 340 5.29 5.66 -3.02
CA GLN A 340 4.20 5.41 -3.94
C GLN A 340 2.87 5.50 -3.20
N ILE A 341 2.01 6.43 -3.60
CA ILE A 341 0.72 6.68 -2.96
C ILE A 341 -0.39 6.37 -3.94
N ILE A 342 -1.27 5.45 -3.55
CA ILE A 342 -2.47 5.07 -4.28
C ILE A 342 -3.67 5.51 -3.45
N LEU A 343 -4.47 6.40 -3.99
CA LEU A 343 -5.70 6.90 -3.38
C LEU A 343 -6.89 6.34 -4.14
N THR A 344 -7.91 5.85 -3.46
CA THR A 344 -9.16 5.47 -4.12
C THR A 344 -10.30 6.38 -3.69
N THR A 345 -11.18 6.69 -4.62
CA THR A 345 -12.35 7.54 -4.40
C THR A 345 -13.48 7.20 -5.37
N HIS A 346 -14.68 7.60 -5.03
CA HIS A 346 -15.83 7.70 -5.96
C HIS A 346 -16.19 9.16 -6.28
N ASN A 347 -15.47 10.12 -5.72
CA ASN A 347 -15.73 11.57 -5.85
C ASN A 347 -15.04 12.14 -7.09
N THR A 348 -15.80 12.37 -8.13
CA THR A 348 -15.31 12.93 -9.39
C THR A 348 -14.85 14.39 -9.31
N ASN A 349 -15.22 15.14 -8.27
CA ASN A 349 -14.74 16.51 -8.05
C ASN A 349 -13.21 16.56 -7.89
N LEU A 350 -12.60 15.46 -7.46
CA LEU A 350 -11.13 15.31 -7.35
C LEU A 350 -10.45 15.00 -8.69
N MET A 351 -11.21 14.80 -9.76
CA MET A 351 -10.69 14.55 -11.11
C MET A 351 -10.20 15.85 -11.73
N SER A 352 -9.02 16.28 -11.31
CA SER A 352 -8.53 17.64 -11.61
C SER A 352 -7.04 17.68 -11.87
N ASN A 353 -6.66 18.37 -12.96
CA ASN A 353 -5.28 18.69 -13.31
C ASN A 353 -4.58 19.60 -12.27
N ARG A 354 -5.32 20.18 -11.30
CA ARG A 354 -4.73 20.98 -10.21
C ARG A 354 -3.98 20.14 -9.19
N ILE A 355 -4.30 18.84 -9.09
CA ILE A 355 -3.72 17.93 -8.07
C ILE A 355 -2.98 16.74 -8.65
N MET A 356 -3.40 16.27 -9.84
CA MET A 356 -2.79 15.12 -10.51
C MET A 356 -2.73 15.36 -12.02
N ARG A 357 -1.85 14.66 -12.70
CA ARG A 357 -1.76 14.60 -14.17
C ARG A 357 -2.71 13.51 -14.69
N PRO A 358 -3.17 13.58 -15.95
CA PRO A 358 -4.11 12.60 -16.51
C PRO A 358 -3.60 11.16 -16.56
N ASP A 359 -2.29 10.94 -16.63
CA ASP A 359 -1.65 9.62 -16.57
C ASP A 359 -1.51 9.06 -15.14
N CYS A 360 -1.84 9.88 -14.13
CA CYS A 360 -1.90 9.50 -12.72
C CYS A 360 -3.34 9.38 -12.19
N LEU A 361 -4.34 9.57 -13.04
CA LEU A 361 -5.76 9.42 -12.75
C LEU A 361 -6.29 8.19 -13.48
N PHE A 362 -6.84 7.22 -12.76
CA PHE A 362 -7.27 5.94 -13.32
C PHE A 362 -8.76 5.71 -13.09
N ILE A 363 -9.39 5.00 -14.00
CA ILE A 363 -10.75 4.47 -13.85
C ILE A 363 -10.65 2.96 -13.65
N LEU A 364 -11.25 2.45 -12.58
CA LEU A 364 -11.44 1.02 -12.34
C LEU A 364 -12.86 0.64 -12.75
N SER A 365 -12.97 -0.10 -13.84
CA SER A 365 -14.26 -0.55 -14.39
C SER A 365 -14.88 -1.67 -13.54
N ARG A 366 -16.18 -1.92 -13.78
CA ARG A 366 -16.89 -3.07 -13.20
C ARG A 366 -16.35 -4.42 -13.68
N CYS A 367 -15.79 -4.46 -14.88
CA CYS A 367 -15.17 -5.66 -15.46
C CYS A 367 -13.75 -5.93 -14.91
N GLY A 368 -13.25 -5.09 -13.98
CA GLY A 368 -11.93 -5.25 -13.38
C GLY A 368 -10.78 -4.77 -14.28
N THR A 369 -11.05 -3.84 -15.21
CA THR A 369 -9.99 -3.18 -15.99
C THR A 369 -9.62 -1.85 -15.35
N LEU A 370 -8.32 -1.51 -15.38
CA LEU A 370 -7.78 -0.26 -14.86
C LEU A 370 -7.19 0.54 -16.03
N THR A 371 -7.73 1.74 -16.26
CA THR A 371 -7.35 2.57 -17.42
C THR A 371 -7.00 3.99 -16.95
N ALA A 372 -5.81 4.50 -17.33
CA ALA A 372 -5.45 5.89 -17.10
C ALA A 372 -6.32 6.84 -17.93
N LEU A 373 -6.70 8.01 -17.40
CA LEU A 373 -7.55 8.97 -18.13
C LEU A 373 -6.95 9.38 -19.46
N CYS A 374 -5.63 9.53 -19.55
CA CYS A 374 -4.94 9.84 -20.82
C CYS A 374 -5.06 8.72 -21.85
N ARG A 375 -5.43 7.50 -21.48
CA ARG A 375 -5.69 6.37 -22.37
C ARG A 375 -7.18 6.08 -22.56
N ALA A 376 -8.03 6.75 -21.77
CA ALA A 376 -9.48 6.56 -21.78
C ALA A 376 -10.21 7.51 -22.75
N THR A 377 -9.49 8.25 -23.57
CA THR A 377 -10.02 9.15 -24.59
C THR A 377 -9.06 9.24 -25.76
N GLU A 378 -9.59 9.49 -26.96
CA GLU A 378 -8.79 9.77 -28.17
C GLU A 378 -8.26 11.21 -28.19
N ARG A 379 -8.76 12.06 -27.28
CA ARG A 379 -8.35 13.46 -27.20
C ARG A 379 -7.05 13.61 -26.42
N GLU A 380 -6.16 14.45 -26.89
CA GLU A 380 -5.01 14.90 -26.12
C GLU A 380 -5.50 15.72 -24.92
N LEU A 381 -5.34 15.18 -23.69
CA LEU A 381 -5.69 15.91 -22.48
C LEU A 381 -4.61 16.95 -22.17
N ARG A 382 -5.03 18.20 -21.92
CA ARG A 382 -4.15 19.34 -21.61
C ARG A 382 -4.45 19.86 -20.20
N GLU A 383 -3.49 20.58 -19.60
CA GLU A 383 -3.60 21.13 -18.24
C GLU A 383 -4.88 21.94 -18.02
N GLY A 384 -5.30 22.73 -19.02
CA GLY A 384 -6.50 23.57 -18.95
C GLY A 384 -7.84 22.83 -19.10
N HIS A 385 -7.83 21.51 -19.36
CA HIS A 385 -9.07 20.76 -19.50
C HIS A 385 -9.72 20.51 -18.13
N ASN A 386 -11.03 20.68 -18.06
CA ASN A 386 -11.83 20.30 -16.91
C ASN A 386 -12.21 18.81 -17.01
N LEU A 387 -11.40 17.94 -16.40
CA LEU A 387 -11.55 16.49 -16.46
C LEU A 387 -12.88 16.04 -15.83
N GLU A 388 -13.34 16.68 -14.75
CA GLU A 388 -14.62 16.37 -14.11
C GLU A 388 -15.80 16.61 -15.07
N LYS A 389 -15.80 17.76 -15.79
CA LYS A 389 -16.85 18.04 -16.79
C LYS A 389 -16.81 17.04 -17.93
N MET A 390 -15.63 16.63 -18.40
CA MET A 390 -15.47 15.60 -19.43
C MET A 390 -16.05 14.28 -18.95
N TYR A 391 -15.75 13.88 -17.71
CA TYR A 391 -16.30 12.68 -17.10
C TYR A 391 -17.83 12.72 -17.02
N LYS A 392 -18.41 13.82 -16.51
CA LYS A 392 -19.86 14.02 -16.43
C LYS A 392 -20.56 14.10 -17.80
N ALA A 393 -19.82 14.46 -18.84
CA ALA A 393 -20.30 14.48 -20.23
C ALA A 393 -20.21 13.09 -20.93
N GLY A 394 -19.73 12.05 -20.23
CA GLY A 394 -19.63 10.69 -20.77
C GLY A 394 -18.40 10.39 -21.60
N GLU A 395 -17.39 11.26 -21.60
CA GLU A 395 -16.15 11.06 -22.38
C GLU A 395 -15.46 9.74 -22.05
N PHE A 396 -15.60 9.25 -20.82
CA PHE A 396 -14.91 8.08 -20.29
C PHE A 396 -15.84 6.88 -20.04
N ASP A 397 -17.14 6.96 -20.39
CA ASP A 397 -18.16 5.93 -20.07
C ASP A 397 -17.79 4.52 -20.57
N ARG A 398 -17.06 4.44 -21.70
CA ARG A 398 -16.58 3.16 -22.24
C ARG A 398 -15.67 2.40 -21.31
N TYR A 399 -15.08 3.05 -20.32
CA TYR A 399 -14.08 2.51 -19.40
C TYR A 399 -14.58 2.35 -17.96
N GLU A 400 -15.88 2.59 -17.69
CA GLU A 400 -16.52 2.39 -16.39
C GLU A 400 -17.00 0.93 -16.11
#